data_ea33ca52efc7cbabf6fe1687fd5f2fe7
#
_entry.id   ea33ca52efc7cbabf6fe1687fd5f2fe7
#
_cell.length_a   1.000
_cell.length_b   1.000
_cell.length_c   1.000
_cell.angle_alpha   90.00
_cell.angle_beta   90.00
_cell.angle_gamma   90.00
#
_symmetry.space_group_name_H-M   'P 1'
#
loop_
_entity.id
_entity.type
_entity.pdbx_description
1 polymer ?
#
loop_
_entity_poly.entity_id
_entity_poly.type
_entity_poly.pdbx_seq_one_letter_code
_entity_poly.pdbx_strand_id
1 'polypeptide(L)'
;ATGLPLSSTAVREVLRAEGFARLPRRLDEERPSAPRPTVEAVADVRAFRLESRAFSTTCGGLFLFVPDLVRLGIDTLAGVAQLPGTKMIPAGHALRATLALKLWAIERKSHVMPLAADEGLALFSGLNVTPKRSYLSEYSSRFAHAKTMKLIAGWHDQVADDTLFSAESFNLDFHSVPYYGEHPVIERHYVSSRSRRQLSVLVFVAQDARGRAFCYTNADLRKGEEADEILRFVEFWKRAHRALPPHLVFDSKLTTYANLDKLDELGITFITLRRRSPKLLQEIVNLPRSAWRQIELDVPSRKYKTPRVFE
;
A
#
# COMPACT_ATOMS: atom_id res chain seq x y z
N ALA A 1 39.61 10.18 16.71
CA ALA A 1 38.63 9.10 16.46
C ALA A 1 38.18 9.24 15.02
N THR A 2 38.62 8.35 14.14
CA THR A 2 38.23 8.27 12.74
C THR A 2 36.84 7.65 12.70
N GLY A 3 35.83 8.47 12.41
CA GLY A 3 34.42 8.07 12.34
C GLY A 3 34.09 7.25 11.07
N LEU A 4 34.73 6.10 10.91
CA LEU A 4 34.34 5.14 9.88
C LEU A 4 33.08 4.37 10.37
N PRO A 5 31.98 4.36 9.62
CA PRO A 5 30.79 3.58 9.98
C PRO A 5 31.09 2.08 9.79
N LEU A 6 31.54 1.43 10.87
CA LEU A 6 31.71 -0.02 10.86
C LEU A 6 30.34 -0.70 10.95
N SER A 7 30.07 -1.62 10.05
CA SER A 7 28.89 -2.48 10.15
C SER A 7 28.99 -3.41 11.36
N SER A 8 27.87 -3.80 11.96
CA SER A 8 27.86 -4.76 13.07
C SER A 8 28.53 -6.08 12.72
N THR A 9 28.57 -6.46 11.44
CA THR A 9 29.26 -7.64 10.91
C THR A 9 30.78 -7.44 10.95
N ALA A 10 31.28 -6.28 10.50
CA ALA A 10 32.70 -5.98 10.53
C ALA A 10 33.24 -5.93 11.97
N VAL A 11 32.50 -5.32 12.90
CA VAL A 11 32.85 -5.33 14.34
C VAL A 11 32.92 -6.76 14.88
N ARG A 12 31.99 -7.63 14.50
CA ARG A 12 31.99 -9.03 14.94
C ARG A 12 33.16 -9.83 14.37
N GLU A 13 33.56 -9.58 13.13
CA GLU A 13 34.71 -10.22 12.50
C GLU A 13 36.02 -9.79 13.14
N VAL A 14 36.19 -8.51 13.40
CA VAL A 14 37.37 -7.98 14.13
C VAL A 14 37.46 -8.60 15.52
N LEU A 15 36.38 -8.61 16.30
CA LEU A 15 36.38 -9.19 17.64
C LEU A 15 36.72 -10.69 17.61
N ARG A 16 36.27 -11.44 16.59
CA ARG A 16 36.65 -12.86 16.42
C ARG A 16 38.11 -13.03 16.07
N ALA A 17 38.63 -12.18 15.18
CA ALA A 17 40.05 -12.22 14.79
C ALA A 17 40.99 -11.95 15.99
N GLU A 18 40.55 -11.08 16.89
CA GLU A 18 41.26 -10.72 18.14
C GLU A 18 41.01 -11.73 19.28
N GLY A 19 40.39 -12.87 18.99
CA GLY A 19 40.22 -13.94 19.96
C GLY A 19 39.11 -13.74 21.01
N PHE A 20 38.27 -12.75 20.85
CA PHE A 20 37.14 -12.53 21.75
C PHE A 20 36.07 -13.60 21.51
N ALA A 21 35.79 -14.40 22.53
CA ALA A 21 34.71 -15.38 22.51
C ALA A 21 33.34 -14.66 22.38
N ARG A 22 32.39 -15.35 21.76
CA ARG A 22 30.99 -14.89 21.74
C ARG A 22 30.52 -14.78 23.20
N LEU A 23 30.04 -13.57 23.58
CA LEU A 23 29.46 -13.40 24.91
C LEU A 23 28.35 -14.46 25.12
N PRO A 24 28.40 -15.21 26.22
CA PRO A 24 27.38 -16.18 26.55
C PRO A 24 26.02 -15.47 26.56
N ARG A 25 24.97 -16.16 26.10
CA ARG A 25 23.61 -15.66 26.27
C ARG A 25 23.37 -15.48 27.78
N ARG A 26 23.07 -14.28 28.22
CA ARG A 26 22.59 -14.07 29.59
C ARG A 26 21.37 -14.97 29.79
N LEU A 27 21.43 -15.75 30.85
CA LEU A 27 20.28 -16.49 31.32
C LEU A 27 19.14 -15.52 31.63
N ASP A 28 17.91 -15.90 31.43
CA ASP A 28 16.77 -15.02 31.70
C ASP A 28 16.72 -14.54 33.16
N GLU A 29 17.27 -15.29 34.08
CA GLU A 29 17.48 -14.94 35.48
C GLU A 29 18.52 -13.84 35.72
N GLU A 30 19.50 -13.70 34.83
CA GLU A 30 20.54 -12.65 34.89
C GLU A 30 20.12 -11.35 34.20
N ARG A 31 19.00 -11.35 33.52
CA ARG A 31 18.44 -10.12 32.99
C ARG A 31 17.78 -9.36 34.13
N PRO A 32 18.28 -8.19 34.51
CA PRO A 32 17.53 -7.36 35.42
C PRO A 32 16.12 -7.27 34.86
N SER A 33 15.14 -7.71 35.66
CA SER A 33 13.73 -7.48 35.38
C SER A 33 13.44 -6.00 35.55
N ALA A 34 14.04 -5.18 34.65
CA ALA A 34 13.58 -3.82 34.51
C ALA A 34 12.08 -3.98 34.17
N PRO A 35 11.17 -3.46 35.01
CA PRO A 35 9.76 -3.48 34.71
C PRO A 35 9.65 -2.94 33.29
N ARG A 36 9.16 -3.76 32.37
CA ARG A 36 8.84 -3.27 31.03
C ARG A 36 7.92 -2.10 31.27
N PRO A 37 8.26 -0.88 30.82
CA PRO A 37 7.37 0.24 31.01
C PRO A 37 6.04 -0.21 30.48
N THR A 38 5.02 -0.21 31.31
CA THR A 38 3.63 -0.45 30.91
C THR A 38 3.37 0.62 29.88
N VAL A 39 3.24 0.23 28.63
CA VAL A 39 2.88 1.13 27.55
C VAL A 39 1.42 1.47 27.79
N GLU A 40 1.18 2.50 28.56
CA GLU A 40 -0.15 3.10 28.65
C GLU A 40 -0.37 3.90 27.37
N ALA A 41 -1.58 3.80 26.81
CA ALA A 41 -1.98 4.73 25.77
C ALA A 41 -1.97 6.13 26.38
N VAL A 42 -0.95 6.92 26.08
CA VAL A 42 -0.67 8.20 26.75
C VAL A 42 -1.68 9.26 26.38
N ALA A 43 -2.21 9.21 25.15
CA ALA A 43 -3.16 10.19 24.70
C ALA A 43 -4.07 9.61 23.62
N ASP A 44 -5.36 9.83 23.75
CA ASP A 44 -6.24 9.88 22.61
C ASP A 44 -5.85 11.17 21.84
N VAL A 45 -5.37 11.03 20.58
CA VAL A 45 -5.02 12.19 19.75
C VAL A 45 -6.19 13.17 19.58
N ARG A 46 -7.42 12.69 19.77
CA ARG A 46 -8.65 13.50 19.74
C ARG A 46 -8.84 14.33 21.00
N ALA A 47 -8.27 13.87 22.11
CA ALA A 47 -8.37 14.51 23.42
C ALA A 47 -7.03 15.09 23.86
N PHE A 48 -6.27 15.64 22.90
CA PHE A 48 -4.97 16.23 23.16
C PHE A 48 -5.05 17.28 24.26
N ARG A 49 -4.36 17.04 25.37
CA ARG A 49 -4.21 18.02 26.45
C ARG A 49 -2.83 18.63 26.35
N LEU A 50 -2.77 19.95 26.30
CA LEU A 50 -1.51 20.68 26.40
C LEU A 50 -1.05 20.59 27.87
N GLU A 51 -0.15 19.69 28.13
CA GLU A 51 0.60 19.68 29.40
C GLU A 51 1.81 20.60 29.27
N SER A 52 2.26 21.13 30.39
CA SER A 52 3.45 22.03 30.45
C SER A 52 4.77 21.30 30.18
N ARG A 53 4.73 20.11 29.59
CA ARG A 53 5.91 19.32 29.24
C ARG A 53 6.38 19.66 27.83
N ALA A 54 7.62 20.10 27.70
CA ALA A 54 8.28 20.26 26.42
C ALA A 54 9.10 19.01 26.07
N PHE A 55 9.07 18.60 24.82
CA PHE A 55 9.93 17.57 24.26
C PHE A 55 10.40 17.98 22.86
N SER A 56 11.50 17.41 22.41
CA SER A 56 11.99 17.60 21.06
C SER A 56 11.56 16.45 20.17
N THR A 57 11.10 16.78 18.97
CA THR A 57 10.70 15.79 17.97
C THR A 57 11.13 16.20 16.57
N THR A 58 11.57 15.25 15.78
CA THR A 58 11.80 15.44 14.35
C THR A 58 10.53 15.26 13.52
N CYS A 59 9.47 14.73 14.13
CA CYS A 59 8.22 14.35 13.48
C CYS A 59 7.06 15.33 13.74
N GLY A 60 7.35 16.56 14.18
CA GLY A 60 6.33 17.54 14.57
C GLY A 60 5.28 17.85 13.50
N GLY A 61 5.67 17.80 12.22
CA GLY A 61 4.75 17.99 11.11
C GLY A 61 3.61 16.98 11.02
N LEU A 62 3.73 15.81 11.65
CA LEU A 62 2.65 14.81 11.71
C LEU A 62 1.39 15.33 12.40
N PHE A 63 1.56 16.24 13.39
CA PHE A 63 0.43 16.77 14.13
C PHE A 63 -0.49 17.65 13.30
N LEU A 64 -0.05 18.12 12.14
CA LEU A 64 -0.90 18.83 11.18
C LEU A 64 -1.99 17.94 10.60
N PHE A 65 -1.80 16.62 10.60
CA PHE A 65 -2.80 15.64 10.12
C PHE A 65 -3.79 15.18 11.21
N VAL A 66 -3.64 15.62 12.45
CA VAL A 66 -4.55 15.22 13.56
C VAL A 66 -6.02 15.56 13.25
N PRO A 67 -6.36 16.76 12.73
CA PRO A 67 -7.74 17.07 12.36
C PRO A 67 -8.31 16.08 11.34
N ASP A 68 -7.50 15.65 10.36
CA ASP A 68 -7.91 14.67 9.35
C ASP A 68 -8.11 13.29 9.95
N LEU A 69 -7.24 12.86 10.88
CA LEU A 69 -7.40 11.58 11.57
C LEU A 69 -8.72 11.52 12.36
N VAL A 70 -9.08 12.64 12.99
CA VAL A 70 -10.34 12.77 13.75
C VAL A 70 -11.53 12.76 12.79
N ARG A 71 -11.51 13.60 11.76
CA ARG A 71 -12.56 13.71 10.75
C ARG A 71 -12.81 12.36 10.05
N LEU A 72 -11.76 11.66 9.69
CA LEU A 72 -11.81 10.38 8.98
C LEU A 72 -12.02 9.17 9.91
N GLY A 73 -12.15 9.36 11.20
CA GLY A 73 -12.45 8.30 12.15
C GLY A 73 -11.49 7.11 12.12
N ILE A 74 -10.18 7.35 11.98
CA ILE A 74 -9.17 6.30 11.78
C ILE A 74 -9.22 5.21 12.86
N ASP A 75 -9.52 5.56 14.10
CA ASP A 75 -9.64 4.59 15.18
C ASP A 75 -10.86 3.68 15.02
N THR A 76 -11.98 4.25 14.54
CA THR A 76 -13.20 3.50 14.23
C THR A 76 -12.94 2.49 13.12
N LEU A 77 -12.16 2.86 12.08
CA LEU A 77 -11.79 1.95 11.00
C LEU A 77 -11.05 0.70 11.49
N ALA A 78 -10.15 0.85 12.47
CA ALA A 78 -9.46 -0.30 13.05
C ALA A 78 -10.43 -1.29 13.71
N GLY A 79 -11.48 -0.77 14.37
CA GLY A 79 -12.56 -1.57 14.96
C GLY A 79 -13.43 -2.25 13.91
N VAL A 80 -13.92 -1.50 12.93
CA VAL A 80 -14.76 -2.02 11.82
C VAL A 80 -14.05 -3.15 11.08
N ALA A 81 -12.78 -2.96 10.76
CA ALA A 81 -11.97 -3.97 10.08
C ALA A 81 -11.53 -5.12 10.98
N GLN A 82 -11.79 -5.04 12.29
CA GLN A 82 -11.35 -6.02 13.27
C GLN A 82 -9.83 -6.28 13.18
N LEU A 83 -9.06 -5.20 13.06
CA LEU A 83 -7.62 -5.31 12.97
C LEU A 83 -7.04 -5.90 14.25
N PRO A 84 -5.95 -6.67 14.17
CA PRO A 84 -5.32 -7.24 15.36
C PRO A 84 -4.70 -6.13 16.20
N GLY A 85 -4.84 -6.27 17.50
CA GLY A 85 -4.19 -5.46 18.51
C GLY A 85 -3.68 -6.32 19.64
N THR A 86 -2.91 -5.74 20.52
CA THR A 86 -2.48 -6.35 21.78
C THR A 86 -2.85 -5.42 22.93
N LYS A 87 -2.78 -5.91 24.17
CA LYS A 87 -2.97 -5.05 25.35
C LYS A 87 -1.98 -3.86 25.36
N MET A 88 -0.75 -4.08 24.85
CA MET A 88 0.29 -3.04 24.80
C MET A 88 0.17 -2.11 23.60
N ILE A 89 -0.32 -2.61 22.48
CA ILE A 89 -0.49 -1.85 21.22
C ILE A 89 -1.88 -2.16 20.68
N PRO A 90 -2.90 -1.41 21.10
CA PRO A 90 -4.26 -1.57 20.57
C PRO A 90 -4.34 -1.37 19.06
N ALA A 91 -5.35 -1.94 18.41
CA ALA A 91 -5.48 -1.94 16.95
C ALA A 91 -5.46 -0.54 16.32
N GLY A 92 -6.19 0.43 16.90
CA GLY A 92 -6.19 1.82 16.43
C GLY A 92 -4.80 2.47 16.50
N HIS A 93 -4.06 2.20 17.58
CA HIS A 93 -2.69 2.72 17.75
C HIS A 93 -1.71 2.06 16.76
N ALA A 94 -1.88 0.77 16.48
CA ALA A 94 -1.08 0.08 15.46
C ALA A 94 -1.33 0.65 14.06
N LEU A 95 -2.59 0.93 13.74
CA LEU A 95 -2.98 1.56 12.48
C LEU A 95 -2.39 2.97 12.36
N ARG A 96 -2.52 3.82 13.40
CA ARG A 96 -1.93 5.16 13.45
C ARG A 96 -0.40 5.13 13.32
N ALA A 97 0.29 4.23 14.03
CA ALA A 97 1.72 4.07 13.92
C ALA A 97 2.16 3.68 12.49
N THR A 98 1.40 2.82 11.83
CA THR A 98 1.67 2.45 10.43
C THR A 98 1.42 3.62 9.48
N LEU A 99 0.34 4.37 9.70
CA LEU A 99 0.00 5.56 8.92
C LEU A 99 1.05 6.67 9.10
N ALA A 100 1.48 6.92 10.34
CA ALA A 100 2.51 7.91 10.66
C ALA A 100 3.80 7.69 9.86
N LEU A 101 4.24 6.43 9.72
CA LEU A 101 5.42 6.12 8.90
C LEU A 101 5.21 6.47 7.42
N LYS A 102 4.00 6.31 6.90
CA LYS A 102 3.69 6.67 5.51
C LYS A 102 3.61 8.19 5.32
N LEU A 103 2.97 8.88 6.23
CA LEU A 103 2.90 10.35 6.22
C LEU A 103 4.29 10.98 6.36
N TRP A 104 5.20 10.33 7.10
CA TRP A 104 6.59 10.75 7.28
C TRP A 104 7.54 10.22 6.19
N ALA A 105 7.01 9.71 5.08
CA ALA A 105 7.75 9.19 3.92
C ALA A 105 8.76 8.08 4.26
N ILE A 106 8.50 7.29 5.31
CA ILE A 106 9.31 6.12 5.63
C ILE A 106 8.93 4.99 4.67
N GLU A 107 9.78 4.73 3.70
CA GLU A 107 9.53 3.74 2.65
C GLU A 107 9.37 2.32 3.20
N ARG A 108 10.21 1.95 4.16
CA ARG A 108 10.24 0.59 4.73
C ARG A 108 9.99 0.62 6.23
N LYS A 109 9.14 -0.26 6.70
CA LYS A 109 8.86 -0.43 8.15
C LYS A 109 10.13 -0.70 8.97
N SER A 110 11.14 -1.34 8.37
CA SER A 110 12.44 -1.59 9.01
C SER A 110 13.25 -0.31 9.30
N HIS A 111 12.93 0.80 8.63
CA HIS A 111 13.59 2.08 8.82
C HIS A 111 13.03 2.90 10.00
N VAL A 112 12.12 2.34 10.77
CA VAL A 112 11.56 2.99 11.97
C VAL A 112 12.59 3.15 13.10
N MET A 113 13.65 2.35 13.13
CA MET A 113 14.56 2.28 14.28
C MET A 113 15.23 3.60 14.65
N PRO A 114 15.67 4.46 13.73
CA PRO A 114 16.20 5.79 14.06
C PRO A 114 15.15 6.70 14.73
N LEU A 115 13.86 6.45 14.50
CA LEU A 115 12.74 7.22 15.02
C LEU A 115 12.08 6.55 16.25
N ALA A 116 12.56 5.37 16.67
CA ALA A 116 11.92 4.60 17.73
C ALA A 116 11.88 5.31 19.10
N ALA A 117 12.81 6.24 19.32
CA ALA A 117 12.89 7.06 20.52
C ALA A 117 12.26 8.46 20.36
N ASP A 118 11.70 8.78 19.19
CA ASP A 118 11.06 10.08 18.97
C ASP A 118 9.70 10.13 19.70
N GLU A 119 9.62 11.04 20.68
CA GLU A 119 8.42 11.18 21.52
C GLU A 119 7.22 11.69 20.72
N GLY A 120 7.43 12.55 19.73
CA GLY A 120 6.35 13.08 18.89
C GLY A 120 5.74 11.99 18.02
N LEU A 121 6.54 11.10 17.45
CA LEU A 121 6.04 9.97 16.68
C LEU A 121 5.22 8.99 17.55
N ALA A 122 5.72 8.73 18.76
CA ALA A 122 5.02 7.91 19.73
C ALA A 122 3.67 8.54 20.12
N LEU A 123 3.65 9.83 20.47
CA LEU A 123 2.46 10.57 20.83
C LEU A 123 1.43 10.62 19.71
N PHE A 124 1.84 10.89 18.45
CA PHE A 124 0.96 10.83 17.29
C PHE A 124 0.30 9.46 17.13
N SER A 125 1.03 8.41 17.43
CA SER A 125 0.51 7.03 17.41
C SER A 125 -0.38 6.71 18.62
N GLY A 126 -0.45 7.59 19.63
CA GLY A 126 -1.14 7.39 20.89
C GLY A 126 -0.43 6.39 21.82
N LEU A 127 0.89 6.32 21.75
CA LEU A 127 1.74 5.38 22.49
C LEU A 127 2.87 6.12 23.18
N ASN A 128 3.37 5.55 24.29
CA ASN A 128 4.58 6.09 24.95
C ASN A 128 5.87 5.81 24.17
N VAL A 129 5.85 4.75 23.37
CA VAL A 129 6.99 4.30 22.57
C VAL A 129 6.50 3.81 21.21
N THR A 130 7.16 4.27 20.16
CA THR A 130 6.85 3.83 18.79
C THR A 130 7.09 2.32 18.65
N PRO A 131 6.15 1.58 18.00
CA PRO A 131 6.35 0.16 17.74
C PRO A 131 7.62 -0.08 16.93
N LYS A 132 8.43 -1.05 17.36
CA LYS A 132 9.72 -1.36 16.76
C LYS A 132 9.58 -2.19 15.48
N ARG A 133 10.69 -2.30 14.74
CA ARG A 133 10.77 -2.99 13.45
C ARG A 133 10.11 -4.37 13.43
N SER A 134 10.37 -5.22 14.43
CA SER A 134 9.80 -6.59 14.47
C SER A 134 8.27 -6.56 14.47
N TYR A 135 7.67 -5.76 15.36
CA TYR A 135 6.23 -5.61 15.44
C TYR A 135 5.63 -5.09 14.11
N LEU A 136 6.18 -4.00 13.58
CA LEU A 136 5.67 -3.37 12.35
C LEU A 136 5.84 -4.27 11.12
N SER A 137 6.93 -5.03 11.03
CA SER A 137 7.18 -5.93 9.91
C SER A 137 6.23 -7.12 9.91
N GLU A 138 5.90 -7.64 11.09
CA GLU A 138 4.99 -8.77 11.23
C GLU A 138 3.51 -8.34 11.25
N TYR A 139 3.22 -7.08 11.54
CA TYR A 139 1.84 -6.63 11.77
C TYR A 139 0.91 -6.95 10.60
N SER A 140 1.37 -6.69 9.37
CA SER A 140 0.56 -6.94 8.16
C SER A 140 0.29 -8.43 7.90
N SER A 141 1.11 -9.34 8.42
CA SER A 141 0.88 -10.78 8.29
C SER A 141 -0.10 -11.36 9.33
N ARG A 142 -0.51 -10.54 10.30
CA ARG A 142 -1.40 -10.97 11.38
C ARG A 142 -2.88 -10.90 11.03
N PHE A 143 -3.23 -10.42 9.85
CA PHE A 143 -4.63 -10.36 9.43
C PHE A 143 -4.81 -10.82 7.98
N ALA A 144 -5.91 -11.56 7.79
CA ALA A 144 -6.27 -12.11 6.50
C ALA A 144 -6.80 -11.03 5.55
N HIS A 145 -6.77 -11.33 4.24
CA HIS A 145 -7.30 -10.49 3.17
C HIS A 145 -8.71 -9.94 3.46
N ALA A 146 -9.60 -10.75 4.02
CA ALA A 146 -10.96 -10.32 4.37
C ALA A 146 -11.00 -9.10 5.31
N LYS A 147 -10.03 -8.96 6.22
CA LYS A 147 -9.93 -7.77 7.09
C LYS A 147 -9.44 -6.54 6.35
N THR A 148 -8.54 -6.72 5.38
CA THR A 148 -8.12 -5.64 4.49
C THR A 148 -9.31 -5.13 3.67
N MET A 149 -10.13 -6.02 3.16
CA MET A 149 -11.35 -5.64 2.41
C MET A 149 -12.36 -4.90 3.30
N LYS A 150 -12.53 -5.32 4.57
CA LYS A 150 -13.36 -4.59 5.53
C LYS A 150 -12.79 -3.19 5.85
N LEU A 151 -11.45 -3.07 5.93
CA LEU A 151 -10.81 -1.78 6.13
C LEU A 151 -11.08 -0.82 4.97
N ILE A 152 -10.94 -1.31 3.73
CA ILE A 152 -11.22 -0.51 2.53
C ILE A 152 -12.70 -0.14 2.47
N ALA A 153 -13.61 -1.07 2.73
CA ALA A 153 -15.05 -0.79 2.74
C ALA A 153 -15.40 0.25 3.81
N GLY A 154 -14.90 0.09 5.04
CA GLY A 154 -15.11 1.07 6.10
C GLY A 154 -14.48 2.44 5.79
N TRP A 155 -13.37 2.47 5.05
CA TRP A 155 -12.80 3.70 4.53
C TRP A 155 -13.77 4.42 3.58
N HIS A 156 -14.38 3.69 2.64
CA HIS A 156 -15.39 4.26 1.73
C HIS A 156 -16.58 4.85 2.49
N ASP A 157 -17.05 4.16 3.55
CA ASP A 157 -18.14 4.67 4.39
C ASP A 157 -17.76 5.99 5.09
N GLN A 158 -16.49 6.12 5.54
CA GLN A 158 -16.00 7.33 6.21
C GLN A 158 -15.82 8.53 5.27
N VAL A 159 -15.56 8.29 3.99
CA VAL A 159 -15.34 9.34 2.99
C VAL A 159 -16.51 9.48 2.03
N ALA A 160 -17.67 8.87 2.33
CA ALA A 160 -18.83 8.88 1.45
C ALA A 160 -19.33 10.30 1.12
N ASP A 161 -19.25 11.20 2.08
CA ASP A 161 -19.67 12.61 1.93
C ASP A 161 -18.53 13.52 1.43
N ASP A 162 -17.31 12.98 1.29
CA ASP A 162 -16.17 13.71 0.75
C ASP A 162 -16.18 13.68 -0.78
N THR A 163 -15.66 14.70 -1.41
CA THR A 163 -15.46 14.77 -2.86
C THR A 163 -14.17 14.03 -3.31
N LEU A 164 -13.71 13.09 -2.51
CA LEU A 164 -12.48 12.35 -2.77
C LEU A 164 -12.57 11.52 -4.05
N PHE A 165 -13.72 10.91 -4.30
CA PHE A 165 -13.98 10.13 -5.50
C PHE A 165 -15.01 10.85 -6.39
N SER A 166 -14.65 11.09 -7.65
CA SER A 166 -15.60 11.60 -8.65
C SER A 166 -16.59 10.53 -9.09
N ALA A 167 -16.19 9.27 -8.99
CA ALA A 167 -16.93 8.09 -9.42
C ALA A 167 -17.30 8.06 -10.92
N GLU A 168 -16.67 8.93 -11.75
CA GLU A 168 -16.96 9.03 -13.19
C GLU A 168 -16.18 8.00 -14.00
N SER A 169 -14.91 7.78 -13.67
CA SER A 169 -14.02 6.87 -14.40
C SER A 169 -12.94 6.31 -13.49
N PHE A 170 -12.53 5.07 -13.76
CA PHE A 170 -11.53 4.36 -12.95
C PHE A 170 -10.41 3.79 -13.83
N ASN A 171 -9.17 4.04 -13.41
CA ASN A 171 -8.00 3.41 -13.98
C ASN A 171 -7.67 2.15 -13.18
N LEU A 172 -7.58 1.02 -13.87
CA LEU A 172 -7.28 -0.28 -13.26
C LEU A 172 -5.93 -0.78 -13.77
N ASP A 173 -5.05 -1.16 -12.85
CA ASP A 173 -3.70 -1.64 -13.20
C ASP A 173 -3.17 -2.66 -12.21
N PHE A 174 -2.14 -3.40 -12.64
CA PHE A 174 -1.38 -4.31 -11.81
C PHE A 174 0.01 -3.76 -11.52
N HIS A 175 0.37 -3.77 -10.27
CA HIS A 175 1.72 -3.43 -9.84
C HIS A 175 2.42 -4.63 -9.20
N SER A 176 3.65 -4.92 -9.63
CA SER A 176 4.47 -6.00 -9.06
C SER A 176 5.44 -5.45 -8.03
N VAL A 177 5.20 -5.75 -6.76
CA VAL A 177 6.06 -5.32 -5.64
C VAL A 177 7.14 -6.38 -5.39
N PRO A 178 8.44 -6.07 -5.53
CA PRO A 178 9.51 -7.02 -5.28
C PRO A 178 9.45 -7.61 -3.88
N TYR A 179 9.59 -8.94 -3.78
CA TYR A 179 9.62 -9.67 -2.53
C TYR A 179 11.00 -10.29 -2.33
N TYR A 180 11.55 -10.14 -1.12
CA TYR A 180 12.89 -10.59 -0.77
C TYR A 180 12.90 -11.64 0.36
N GLY A 181 11.74 -12.14 0.74
CA GLY A 181 11.59 -13.21 1.73
C GLY A 181 11.54 -14.59 1.07
N GLU A 182 11.31 -15.61 1.89
CA GLU A 182 11.30 -17.03 1.49
C GLU A 182 9.89 -17.65 1.59
N HIS A 183 8.84 -16.87 1.43
CA HIS A 183 7.49 -17.38 1.54
C HIS A 183 7.13 -18.24 0.31
N PRO A 184 6.74 -19.52 0.50
CA PRO A 184 6.57 -20.49 -0.59
C PRO A 184 5.44 -20.15 -1.55
N VAL A 185 4.49 -19.31 -1.13
CA VAL A 185 3.30 -18.94 -1.90
C VAL A 185 3.56 -17.76 -2.85
N ILE A 186 4.71 -17.09 -2.72
CA ILE A 186 5.04 -15.93 -3.57
C ILE A 186 5.51 -16.39 -4.94
N GLU A 187 4.89 -15.85 -5.97
CA GLU A 187 5.15 -16.18 -7.37
C GLU A 187 6.13 -15.20 -8.03
N ARG A 188 6.61 -15.57 -9.21
CA ARG A 188 7.48 -14.69 -10.02
C ARG A 188 6.65 -13.91 -11.02
N HIS A 189 6.62 -12.59 -10.87
CA HIS A 189 6.02 -11.66 -11.82
C HIS A 189 7.10 -10.76 -12.45
N TYR A 190 6.76 -10.14 -13.57
CA TYR A 190 7.63 -9.15 -14.20
C TYR A 190 7.59 -7.87 -13.36
N VAL A 191 8.77 -7.40 -12.98
CA VAL A 191 8.95 -6.15 -12.24
C VAL A 191 9.55 -5.12 -13.18
N SER A 192 8.76 -4.16 -13.63
CA SER A 192 9.15 -3.17 -14.65
C SER A 192 10.36 -2.34 -14.23
N SER A 193 10.43 -1.91 -12.97
CA SER A 193 11.57 -1.16 -12.42
C SER A 193 12.89 -1.94 -12.41
N ARG A 194 12.84 -3.25 -12.59
CA ARG A 194 14.00 -4.16 -12.64
C ARG A 194 14.17 -4.83 -13.99
N SER A 195 13.26 -4.61 -14.93
CA SER A 195 13.23 -5.23 -16.26
C SER A 195 13.42 -6.75 -16.27
N ARG A 196 12.96 -7.44 -15.21
CA ARG A 196 13.09 -8.89 -15.07
C ARG A 196 11.96 -9.53 -14.25
N ARG A 197 11.79 -10.85 -14.42
CA ARG A 197 10.92 -11.65 -13.56
C ARG A 197 11.64 -12.04 -12.27
N GLN A 198 11.03 -11.71 -11.13
CA GLN A 198 11.53 -12.09 -9.81
C GLN A 198 10.36 -12.38 -8.86
N LEU A 199 10.65 -12.95 -7.69
CA LEU A 199 9.65 -13.10 -6.64
C LEU A 199 9.04 -11.73 -6.33
N SER A 200 7.73 -11.62 -6.40
CA SER A 200 7.01 -10.37 -6.20
C SER A 200 5.56 -10.63 -5.83
N VAL A 201 5.00 -9.72 -5.06
CA VAL A 201 3.56 -9.68 -4.79
C VAL A 201 2.90 -8.92 -5.93
N LEU A 202 1.94 -9.55 -6.58
CA LEU A 202 1.11 -8.89 -7.57
C LEU A 202 0.00 -8.15 -6.84
N VAL A 203 -0.09 -6.84 -7.07
CA VAL A 203 -1.11 -5.98 -6.48
C VAL A 203 -1.98 -5.41 -7.58
N PHE A 204 -3.27 -5.62 -7.47
CA PHE A 204 -4.24 -4.90 -8.28
C PHE A 204 -4.62 -3.60 -7.59
N VAL A 205 -4.77 -2.54 -8.36
CA VAL A 205 -5.19 -1.22 -7.89
C VAL A 205 -6.25 -0.65 -8.80
N ALA A 206 -7.27 -0.03 -8.19
CA ALA A 206 -8.21 0.83 -8.89
C ALA A 206 -8.06 2.27 -8.37
N GLN A 207 -7.98 3.20 -9.29
CA GLN A 207 -7.82 4.62 -9.01
C GLN A 207 -8.95 5.40 -9.65
N ASP A 208 -9.61 6.26 -8.88
CA ASP A 208 -10.49 7.29 -9.44
C ASP A 208 -9.66 8.20 -10.36
N ALA A 209 -10.06 8.32 -11.61
CA ALA A 209 -9.25 8.98 -12.63
C ALA A 209 -9.11 10.49 -12.40
N ARG A 210 -10.16 11.14 -11.91
CA ARG A 210 -10.20 12.59 -11.65
C ARG A 210 -9.55 12.94 -10.31
N GLY A 211 -9.96 12.28 -9.23
CA GLY A 211 -9.44 12.50 -7.89
C GLY A 211 -8.03 11.95 -7.71
N ARG A 212 -7.55 11.07 -8.62
CA ARG A 212 -6.27 10.36 -8.54
C ARG A 212 -6.07 9.61 -7.22
N ALA A 213 -7.18 9.29 -6.54
CA ALA A 213 -7.19 8.57 -5.29
C ALA A 213 -7.38 7.07 -5.54
N PHE A 214 -6.60 6.24 -4.85
CA PHE A 214 -6.82 4.80 -4.89
C PHE A 214 -8.08 4.47 -4.10
N CYS A 215 -9.03 3.80 -4.75
CA CYS A 215 -10.30 3.41 -4.17
C CYS A 215 -10.41 1.90 -3.89
N TYR A 216 -9.56 1.09 -4.49
CA TYR A 216 -9.54 -0.35 -4.25
C TYR A 216 -8.14 -0.92 -4.45
N THR A 217 -7.79 -1.92 -3.68
CA THR A 217 -6.55 -2.67 -3.85
C THR A 217 -6.71 -4.11 -3.40
N ASN A 218 -6.08 -5.03 -4.13
CA ASN A 218 -5.99 -6.44 -3.76
C ASN A 218 -4.56 -6.94 -4.01
N ALA A 219 -3.93 -7.48 -2.97
CA ALA A 219 -2.60 -8.08 -3.02
C ALA A 219 -2.61 -9.60 -2.82
N ASP A 220 -3.79 -10.21 -2.70
CA ASP A 220 -3.98 -11.66 -2.54
C ASP A 220 -4.39 -12.30 -3.87
N LEU A 221 -3.57 -12.08 -4.89
CA LEU A 221 -3.82 -12.53 -6.25
C LEU A 221 -2.90 -13.67 -6.62
N ARG A 222 -3.44 -14.67 -7.30
CA ARG A 222 -2.71 -15.79 -7.87
C ARG A 222 -2.64 -15.66 -9.39
N LYS A 223 -1.61 -16.26 -9.94
CA LYS A 223 -1.43 -16.34 -11.37
C LYS A 223 -2.60 -17.06 -12.04
N GLY A 224 -3.20 -16.43 -13.03
CA GLY A 224 -4.37 -16.96 -13.73
C GLY A 224 -5.70 -16.42 -13.24
N GLU A 225 -5.74 -15.73 -12.10
CA GLU A 225 -6.96 -15.12 -11.54
C GLU A 225 -7.06 -13.62 -11.85
N GLU A 226 -6.05 -13.08 -12.53
CA GLU A 226 -5.93 -11.63 -12.72
C GLU A 226 -7.11 -11.02 -13.47
N ALA A 227 -7.63 -11.75 -14.46
CA ALA A 227 -8.73 -11.24 -15.28
C ALA A 227 -10.04 -11.05 -14.49
N ASP A 228 -10.27 -11.85 -13.46
CA ASP A 228 -11.51 -11.81 -12.67
C ASP A 228 -11.51 -10.64 -11.69
N GLU A 229 -10.36 -10.02 -11.45
CA GLU A 229 -10.24 -8.92 -10.51
C GLU A 229 -11.02 -7.68 -10.93
N ILE A 230 -11.24 -7.49 -12.22
CA ILE A 230 -12.08 -6.41 -12.73
C ILE A 230 -13.53 -6.55 -12.24
N LEU A 231 -14.07 -7.76 -12.26
CA LEU A 231 -15.43 -8.03 -11.78
C LEU A 231 -15.53 -7.96 -10.25
N ARG A 232 -14.47 -8.36 -9.54
CA ARG A 232 -14.37 -8.19 -8.08
C ARG A 232 -14.39 -6.72 -7.69
N PHE A 233 -13.68 -5.87 -8.44
CA PHE A 233 -13.73 -4.42 -8.24
C PHE A 233 -15.13 -3.86 -8.50
N VAL A 234 -15.78 -4.23 -9.60
CA VAL A 234 -17.15 -3.81 -9.93
C VAL A 234 -18.13 -4.18 -8.80
N GLU A 235 -18.04 -5.40 -8.31
CA GLU A 235 -18.89 -5.87 -7.21
C GLU A 235 -18.60 -5.14 -5.89
N PHE A 236 -17.32 -4.89 -5.59
CA PHE A 236 -16.92 -4.10 -4.42
C PHE A 236 -17.50 -2.69 -4.50
N TRP A 237 -17.31 -2.00 -5.63
CA TRP A 237 -17.79 -0.65 -5.85
C TRP A 237 -19.31 -0.55 -5.72
N LYS A 238 -20.02 -1.49 -6.35
CA LYS A 238 -21.48 -1.58 -6.26
C LYS A 238 -21.98 -1.73 -4.82
N ARG A 239 -21.31 -2.53 -4.01
CA ARG A 239 -21.67 -2.67 -2.58
C ARG A 239 -21.41 -1.41 -1.79
N ALA A 240 -20.27 -0.77 -1.99
CA ALA A 240 -19.87 0.41 -1.24
C ALA A 240 -20.72 1.64 -1.62
N HIS A 241 -21.03 1.85 -2.89
CA HIS A 241 -21.66 3.06 -3.38
C HIS A 241 -23.08 2.85 -3.91
N ARG A 242 -23.60 1.62 -3.89
CA ARG A 242 -24.92 1.25 -4.42
C ARG A 242 -25.13 1.65 -5.89
N ALA A 243 -24.03 1.83 -6.62
CA ALA A 243 -23.98 2.20 -8.02
C ALA A 243 -22.87 1.42 -8.73
N LEU A 244 -23.02 1.18 -10.02
CA LEU A 244 -21.97 0.59 -10.83
C LEU A 244 -20.94 1.65 -11.24
N PRO A 245 -19.64 1.28 -11.40
CA PRO A 245 -18.66 2.17 -11.98
C PRO A 245 -19.01 2.42 -13.46
N PRO A 246 -19.20 3.67 -13.92
CA PRO A 246 -19.69 3.90 -15.28
C PRO A 246 -18.63 3.67 -16.36
N HIS A 247 -17.36 4.02 -16.08
CA HIS A 247 -16.29 3.94 -17.06
C HIS A 247 -15.02 3.32 -16.46
N LEU A 248 -14.46 2.33 -17.17
CA LEU A 248 -13.23 1.62 -16.76
C LEU A 248 -12.14 1.77 -17.83
N VAL A 249 -10.92 2.02 -17.40
CA VAL A 249 -9.73 2.07 -18.27
C VAL A 249 -8.71 1.06 -17.74
N PHE A 250 -8.29 0.11 -18.56
CA PHE A 250 -7.37 -0.93 -18.14
C PHE A 250 -6.55 -1.50 -19.29
N ASP A 251 -5.44 -2.16 -18.96
CA ASP A 251 -4.56 -2.79 -19.93
C ASP A 251 -5.07 -4.18 -20.41
N SER A 252 -4.39 -4.77 -21.39
CA SER A 252 -4.76 -6.05 -21.98
C SER A 252 -4.63 -7.24 -21.02
N LYS A 253 -4.02 -7.10 -19.85
CA LYS A 253 -3.87 -8.18 -18.88
C LYS A 253 -5.20 -8.58 -18.24
N LEU A 254 -6.10 -7.61 -18.07
CA LEU A 254 -7.47 -7.80 -17.58
C LEU A 254 -8.45 -8.24 -18.67
N THR A 255 -8.05 -8.24 -19.93
CA THR A 255 -8.93 -8.44 -21.06
C THR A 255 -9.19 -9.92 -21.32
N THR A 256 -10.38 -10.39 -20.95
CA THR A 256 -10.98 -11.63 -21.46
C THR A 256 -12.34 -11.29 -22.06
N TYR A 257 -12.69 -11.91 -23.19
CA TYR A 257 -13.98 -11.61 -23.86
C TYR A 257 -15.16 -11.88 -22.92
N ALA A 258 -15.13 -12.98 -22.15
CA ALA A 258 -16.17 -13.30 -21.20
C ALA A 258 -16.39 -12.22 -20.12
N ASN A 259 -15.31 -11.56 -19.68
CA ASN A 259 -15.44 -10.48 -18.70
C ASN A 259 -15.87 -9.17 -19.37
N LEU A 260 -15.45 -8.92 -20.63
CA LEU A 260 -15.93 -7.77 -21.40
C LEU A 260 -17.43 -7.87 -21.69
N ASP A 261 -17.93 -9.05 -22.08
CA ASP A 261 -19.35 -9.30 -22.26
C ASP A 261 -20.16 -8.99 -20.98
N LYS A 262 -19.67 -9.43 -19.83
CA LYS A 262 -20.31 -9.11 -18.54
C LYS A 262 -20.31 -7.62 -18.22
N LEU A 263 -19.25 -6.89 -18.55
CA LEU A 263 -19.21 -5.42 -18.37
C LEU A 263 -20.24 -4.74 -19.28
N ASP A 264 -20.35 -5.19 -20.52
CA ASP A 264 -21.34 -4.69 -21.49
C ASP A 264 -22.78 -4.98 -21.03
N GLU A 265 -23.06 -6.21 -20.58
CA GLU A 265 -24.37 -6.59 -19.98
C GLU A 265 -24.73 -5.70 -18.77
N LEU A 266 -23.73 -5.25 -18.00
CA LEU A 266 -23.94 -4.33 -16.87
C LEU A 266 -24.06 -2.87 -17.29
N GLY A 267 -23.88 -2.55 -18.57
CA GLY A 267 -23.88 -1.17 -19.10
C GLY A 267 -22.63 -0.38 -18.70
N ILE A 268 -21.54 -1.07 -18.35
CA ILE A 268 -20.27 -0.45 -17.98
C ILE A 268 -19.43 -0.23 -19.24
N THR A 269 -19.15 1.00 -19.58
CA THR A 269 -18.26 1.29 -20.70
C THR A 269 -16.79 1.13 -20.33
N PHE A 270 -15.96 0.72 -21.28
CA PHE A 270 -14.55 0.51 -20.98
C PHE A 270 -13.64 0.88 -22.16
N ILE A 271 -12.41 1.23 -21.81
CA ILE A 271 -11.30 1.42 -22.74
C ILE A 271 -10.22 0.42 -22.36
N THR A 272 -9.83 -0.44 -23.30
CA THR A 272 -8.77 -1.41 -23.07
C THR A 272 -7.96 -1.68 -24.34
N LEU A 273 -6.78 -2.27 -24.14
CA LEU A 273 -5.95 -2.70 -25.25
C LEU A 273 -6.37 -4.12 -25.69
N ARG A 274 -6.68 -4.27 -26.96
CA ARG A 274 -6.91 -5.59 -27.54
C ARG A 274 -5.62 -6.41 -27.54
N ARG A 275 -5.69 -7.65 -27.08
CA ARG A 275 -4.54 -8.57 -27.12
C ARG A 275 -4.13 -8.82 -28.57
N ARG A 276 -2.84 -8.62 -28.85
CA ARG A 276 -2.26 -8.87 -30.16
C ARG A 276 -2.15 -10.38 -30.37
N SER A 277 -2.94 -10.94 -31.28
CA SER A 277 -2.75 -12.29 -31.78
C SER A 277 -2.04 -12.25 -33.13
N PRO A 278 -1.29 -13.32 -33.52
CA PRO A 278 -0.69 -13.38 -34.85
C PRO A 278 -1.71 -13.17 -35.99
N LYS A 279 -2.91 -13.71 -35.82
CA LYS A 279 -4.00 -13.54 -36.78
C LYS A 279 -4.44 -12.08 -36.91
N LEU A 280 -4.64 -11.39 -35.79
CA LEU A 280 -4.99 -9.96 -35.77
C LEU A 280 -3.92 -9.10 -36.41
N LEU A 281 -2.63 -9.39 -36.12
CA LEU A 281 -1.53 -8.65 -36.72
C LEU A 281 -1.51 -8.85 -38.25
N GLN A 282 -1.77 -10.07 -38.73
CA GLN A 282 -1.86 -10.37 -40.16
C GLN A 282 -3.02 -9.62 -40.82
N GLU A 283 -4.19 -9.60 -40.17
CA GLU A 283 -5.35 -8.84 -40.63
C GLU A 283 -5.04 -7.34 -40.75
N ILE A 284 -4.40 -6.74 -39.71
CA ILE A 284 -4.00 -5.35 -39.69
C ILE A 284 -3.01 -5.02 -40.82
N VAL A 285 -2.00 -5.87 -41.03
CA VAL A 285 -0.99 -5.68 -42.09
C VAL A 285 -1.62 -5.76 -43.49
N ASN A 286 -2.65 -6.59 -43.66
CA ASN A 286 -3.33 -6.78 -44.94
C ASN A 286 -4.36 -5.71 -45.27
N LEU A 287 -4.68 -4.79 -44.31
CA LEU A 287 -5.63 -3.72 -44.57
C LEU A 287 -5.05 -2.74 -45.62
N PRO A 288 -5.85 -2.31 -46.62
CA PRO A 288 -5.42 -1.32 -47.58
C PRO A 288 -5.23 0.03 -46.92
N ARG A 289 -4.38 0.87 -47.49
CA ARG A 289 -4.13 2.23 -46.98
C ARG A 289 -5.42 3.07 -46.85
N SER A 290 -6.39 2.84 -47.71
CA SER A 290 -7.71 3.52 -47.68
C SER A 290 -8.55 3.14 -46.46
N ALA A 291 -8.24 2.05 -45.77
CA ALA A 291 -8.93 1.64 -44.54
C ALA A 291 -8.44 2.41 -43.30
N TRP A 292 -7.42 3.25 -43.47
CA TRP A 292 -6.79 3.96 -42.37
C TRP A 292 -7.02 5.46 -42.48
N ARG A 293 -7.54 6.06 -41.42
CA ARG A 293 -7.66 7.53 -41.26
C ARG A 293 -6.65 8.01 -40.22
N GLN A 294 -5.81 8.96 -40.58
CA GLN A 294 -4.92 9.58 -39.60
C GLN A 294 -5.73 10.48 -38.66
N ILE A 295 -5.52 10.32 -37.36
CA ILE A 295 -6.13 11.15 -36.33
C ILE A 295 -5.08 12.06 -35.71
N GLU A 296 -5.42 13.32 -35.48
CA GLU A 296 -4.66 14.23 -34.66
C GLU A 296 -5.15 14.10 -33.21
N LEU A 297 -4.20 13.83 -32.32
CA LEU A 297 -4.49 13.79 -30.89
C LEU A 297 -4.03 15.10 -30.25
N ASP A 298 -4.98 15.87 -29.76
CA ASP A 298 -4.67 17.01 -28.90
C ASP A 298 -4.32 16.53 -27.49
N VAL A 299 -3.01 16.46 -27.20
CA VAL A 299 -2.50 16.05 -25.90
C VAL A 299 -1.60 17.16 -25.34
N PRO A 300 -2.10 17.95 -24.39
CA PRO A 300 -1.50 19.21 -23.95
C PRO A 300 -0.10 19.13 -23.35
N SER A 301 0.39 17.96 -22.96
CA SER A 301 1.72 17.84 -22.35
C SER A 301 2.43 16.56 -22.75
N ARG A 302 3.06 16.54 -23.92
CA ARG A 302 3.87 15.40 -24.34
C ARG A 302 5.36 15.68 -24.24
N LYS A 303 6.06 14.74 -23.63
CA LYS A 303 7.52 14.70 -23.60
C LYS A 303 8.12 14.35 -24.97
N TYR A 304 7.39 13.71 -25.86
CA TYR A 304 7.82 13.24 -27.16
C TYR A 304 6.93 13.75 -28.29
N LYS A 305 7.50 13.84 -29.52
CA LYS A 305 6.73 14.18 -30.72
C LYS A 305 5.46 13.33 -30.81
N THR A 306 4.36 13.96 -31.20
CA THR A 306 3.07 13.30 -31.38
C THR A 306 3.21 12.07 -32.27
N PRO A 307 2.94 10.84 -31.79
CA PRO A 307 2.94 9.68 -32.66
C PRO A 307 1.84 9.86 -33.72
N ARG A 308 2.10 9.35 -34.91
CA ARG A 308 1.04 9.24 -35.90
C ARG A 308 0.09 8.14 -35.45
N VAL A 309 -1.15 8.49 -35.23
CA VAL A 309 -2.21 7.57 -34.83
C VAL A 309 -3.17 7.42 -36.00
N PHE A 310 -3.59 6.20 -36.25
CA PHE A 310 -4.52 5.86 -37.33
C PHE A 310 -5.66 5.03 -36.73
N GLU A 311 -6.89 5.31 -37.17
CA GLU A 311 -8.07 4.51 -36.90
C GLU A 311 -8.58 3.86 -38.18
#